data_3e85574dff5dba7808fc2ec4f929c995
#
_entry.id   3e85574dff5dba7808fc2ec4f929c995
#
_cell.length_a   1.000
_cell.length_b   1.000
_cell.length_c   1.000
_cell.angle_alpha   90.00
_cell.angle_beta   90.00
_cell.angle_gamma   90.00
#
_symmetry.space_group_name_H-M   'P 1'
#
loop_
_entity.id
_entity.type
_entity.pdbx_description
1 polymer ?
#
loop_
_entity_poly.entity_id
_entity_poly.type
_entity_poly.pdbx_seq_one_letter_code
_entity_poly.pdbx_strand_id
1 'polypeptide(L)'
;MCGVQNTAMLYDKDIREPLFEYLEEIYGKIRILEEKKTGKARADVVMVTPDALYGIEIKSDADTYTRLERQVREYDRFYDYNYVVVGTRHALHIREHVPDWWGVITVELVEGATDFYMMRRPSHNPGMDWSEKISILWRPELVHIQELNGMP
;
A
#
# COMPACT_ATOMS: atom_id res chain seq x y z
N MET A 1 8.66 28.09 -18.46
CA MET A 1 8.31 27.46 -18.34
C MET A 1 7.88 26.55 -17.73
N CYS A 2 7.90 26.34 -17.88
CA CYS A 2 7.35 25.73 -17.28
C CYS A 2 6.93 24.47 -17.25
N GLY A 3 6.14 23.90 -17.33
CA GLY A 3 5.61 22.62 -17.29
C GLY A 3 6.53 21.46 -17.52
N VAL A 4 7.67 21.75 -17.85
CA VAL A 4 8.69 20.77 -18.19
C VAL A 4 9.04 19.91 -17.00
N GLN A 5 8.93 20.46 -15.84
CA GLN A 5 9.28 19.75 -14.63
C GLN A 5 8.41 18.53 -14.38
N ASN A 6 7.23 18.51 -14.98
CA ASN A 6 6.29 17.43 -14.75
C ASN A 6 6.63 16.15 -15.48
N THR A 7 7.72 16.17 -16.25
CA THR A 7 8.11 14.97 -16.98
C THR A 7 8.94 14.01 -16.15
N ALA A 8 9.37 14.41 -14.96
CA ALA A 8 10.15 13.52 -14.10
C ALA A 8 9.29 12.32 -13.69
N MET A 9 9.83 11.12 -13.90
CA MET A 9 9.15 9.89 -13.51
C MET A 9 9.42 9.57 -12.05
N LEU A 10 8.39 9.09 -11.37
CA LEU A 10 8.53 8.58 -10.02
C LEU A 10 8.73 7.09 -10.07
N TYR A 11 9.75 6.61 -9.39
CA TYR A 11 10.04 5.20 -9.26
C TYR A 11 9.72 4.75 -7.83
N ASP A 12 9.57 3.45 -7.66
CA ASP A 12 9.27 2.86 -6.35
C ASP A 12 10.19 3.40 -5.25
N LYS A 13 11.50 3.46 -5.52
CA LYS A 13 12.47 3.93 -4.53
C LYS A 13 12.27 5.38 -4.10
N ASP A 14 11.66 6.19 -4.97
CA ASP A 14 11.41 7.59 -4.65
C ASP A 14 10.18 7.78 -3.80
N ILE A 15 9.32 6.77 -3.78
CA ILE A 15 8.01 6.84 -3.12
C ILE A 15 8.03 6.30 -1.70
N ARG A 16 8.80 5.24 -1.44
CA ARG A 16 8.67 4.47 -0.19
C ARG A 16 8.85 5.26 1.09
N GLU A 17 9.99 5.91 1.27
CA GLU A 17 10.25 6.63 2.53
C GLU A 17 9.25 7.75 2.78
N PRO A 18 8.98 8.62 1.80
CA PRO A 18 7.96 9.65 2.00
C PRO A 18 6.57 9.07 2.25
N LEU A 19 6.25 7.93 1.63
CA LEU A 19 4.97 7.27 1.85
C LEU A 19 4.82 6.85 3.32
N PHE A 20 5.89 6.30 3.91
CA PHE A 20 5.83 5.87 5.29
C PHE A 20 5.57 7.06 6.22
N GLU A 21 6.17 8.20 5.96
CA GLU A 21 5.92 9.42 6.72
C GLU A 21 4.46 9.87 6.57
N TYR A 22 3.95 9.82 5.35
CA TYR A 22 2.57 10.18 5.07
C TYR A 22 1.59 9.27 5.82
N LEU A 23 1.84 7.97 5.81
CA LEU A 23 0.99 7.01 6.50
C LEU A 23 1.04 7.23 8.01
N GLU A 24 2.21 7.53 8.54
CA GLU A 24 2.35 7.79 9.97
C GLU A 24 1.56 9.03 10.39
N GLU A 25 1.52 10.05 9.54
CA GLU A 25 0.70 11.23 9.81
C GLU A 25 -0.77 10.91 9.90
N ILE A 26 -1.25 9.99 9.05
CA ILE A 26 -2.67 9.62 9.03
C ILE A 26 -3.03 8.66 10.15
N TYR A 27 -2.21 7.63 10.37
CA TYR A 27 -2.58 6.53 11.24
C TYR A 27 -1.93 6.57 12.62
N GLY A 28 -0.96 7.45 12.81
CA GLY A 28 -0.25 7.55 14.06
C GLY A 28 0.77 6.42 14.20
N LYS A 29 0.68 5.68 15.29
CA LYS A 29 1.66 4.63 15.56
C LYS A 29 1.45 3.44 14.63
N ILE A 30 2.43 3.19 13.77
CA ILE A 30 2.37 2.11 12.79
C ILE A 30 3.69 1.34 12.77
N ARG A 31 3.63 0.14 12.22
CA ARG A 31 4.82 -0.63 11.86
C ARG A 31 4.75 -0.94 10.37
N ILE A 32 5.88 -0.85 9.73
CA ILE A 32 5.99 -1.09 8.29
C ILE A 32 6.88 -2.29 8.05
N LEU A 33 6.40 -3.21 7.22
CA LEU A 33 7.19 -4.34 6.73
C LEU A 33 7.21 -4.24 5.22
N GLU A 34 8.37 -4.49 4.63
CA GLU A 34 8.52 -4.38 3.18
C GLU A 34 8.75 -5.74 2.55
N GLU A 35 8.27 -5.88 1.33
CA GLU A 35 8.50 -7.08 0.50
C GLU A 35 8.07 -8.37 1.20
N LYS A 36 6.86 -8.40 1.71
CA LYS A 36 6.34 -9.57 2.43
C LYS A 36 5.65 -10.54 1.49
N LYS A 37 6.02 -11.81 1.61
CA LYS A 37 5.34 -12.86 0.87
C LYS A 37 3.87 -12.90 1.28
N THR A 38 2.98 -12.87 0.29
CA THR A 38 1.53 -12.81 0.47
C THR A 38 0.90 -13.80 -0.49
N GLY A 39 0.75 -15.05 -0.05
CA GLY A 39 0.31 -16.12 -0.93
C GLY A 39 1.28 -16.30 -2.09
N LYS A 40 0.78 -16.17 -3.30
CA LYS A 40 1.59 -16.29 -4.52
C LYS A 40 2.16 -14.96 -4.99
N ALA A 41 1.92 -13.90 -4.24
CA ALA A 41 2.41 -12.57 -4.56
C ALA A 41 3.36 -12.11 -3.47
N ARG A 42 3.90 -10.91 -3.65
CA ARG A 42 4.73 -10.27 -2.65
C ARG A 42 4.16 -8.87 -2.44
N ALA A 43 3.78 -8.57 -1.22
CA ALA A 43 3.27 -7.25 -0.90
C ALA A 43 4.45 -6.28 -0.80
N ASP A 44 4.37 -5.17 -1.51
CA ASP A 44 5.43 -4.16 -1.43
C ASP A 44 5.57 -3.65 -0.01
N VAL A 45 4.45 -3.37 0.64
CA VAL A 45 4.42 -2.84 2.00
C VAL A 45 3.26 -3.47 2.75
N VAL A 46 3.51 -3.85 3.99
CA VAL A 46 2.46 -4.22 4.94
C VAL A 46 2.53 -3.24 6.09
N MET A 47 1.42 -2.57 6.36
CA MET A 47 1.33 -1.64 7.47
C MET A 47 0.51 -2.29 8.59
N VAL A 48 1.07 -2.26 9.78
CA VAL A 48 0.42 -2.83 10.97
C VAL A 48 0.02 -1.70 11.89
N THR A 49 -1.27 -1.62 12.19
CA THR A 49 -1.79 -0.70 13.20
C THR A 49 -2.33 -1.55 14.36
N PRO A 50 -2.67 -0.95 15.49
CA PRO A 50 -3.27 -1.73 16.59
C PRO A 50 -4.55 -2.46 16.19
N ASP A 51 -5.26 -1.95 15.19
CA ASP A 51 -6.57 -2.47 14.83
C ASP A 51 -6.61 -3.32 13.58
N ALA A 52 -5.60 -3.25 12.71
CA ALA A 52 -5.74 -3.87 11.39
C ALA A 52 -4.41 -4.09 10.68
N LEU A 53 -4.47 -4.99 9.68
CA LEU A 53 -3.38 -5.20 8.73
C LEU A 53 -3.78 -4.57 7.41
N TYR A 54 -2.85 -3.81 6.84
CA TYR A 54 -3.04 -3.16 5.55
C TYR A 54 -2.02 -3.68 4.55
N GLY A 55 -2.48 -4.09 3.38
CA GLY A 55 -1.60 -4.42 2.26
C GLY A 55 -1.50 -3.21 1.34
N ILE A 56 -0.31 -2.87 0.91
CA ILE A 56 -0.09 -1.69 0.08
C ILE A 56 0.76 -2.05 -1.12
N GLU A 57 0.19 -1.83 -2.29
CA GLU A 57 0.89 -2.06 -3.56
C GLU A 57 1.29 -0.73 -4.15
N ILE A 58 2.56 -0.60 -4.55
CA ILE A 58 3.07 0.62 -5.16
C ILE A 58 3.18 0.40 -6.67
N LYS A 59 2.47 1.22 -7.44
CA LYS A 59 2.57 1.24 -8.89
C LYS A 59 3.25 2.53 -9.32
N SER A 60 4.55 2.44 -9.54
CA SER A 60 5.31 3.59 -9.99
C SER A 60 4.99 3.91 -11.44
N ASP A 61 5.46 5.06 -11.92
CA ASP A 61 5.20 5.49 -13.30
C ASP A 61 5.76 4.51 -14.33
N ALA A 62 6.77 3.74 -13.97
CA ALA A 62 7.38 2.77 -14.88
C ALA A 62 6.63 1.44 -14.95
N ASP A 63 5.72 1.20 -14.01
CA ASP A 63 5.01 -0.08 -13.93
C ASP A 63 3.84 -0.15 -14.90
N THR A 64 3.41 -1.38 -15.17
CA THR A 64 2.21 -1.65 -15.98
C THR A 64 1.19 -2.37 -15.12
N TYR A 65 0.00 -2.62 -15.68
CA TYR A 65 -1.06 -3.32 -14.96
C TYR A 65 -1.02 -4.84 -15.14
N THR A 66 -0.01 -5.34 -15.84
CA THR A 66 0.04 -6.76 -16.24
C THR A 66 -0.17 -7.73 -15.08
N ARG A 67 0.41 -7.45 -13.92
CA ARG A 67 0.31 -8.36 -12.78
C ARG A 67 -0.67 -7.89 -11.71
N LEU A 68 -1.28 -6.75 -11.91
CA LEU A 68 -2.08 -6.14 -10.84
C LEU A 68 -3.29 -6.97 -10.45
N GLU A 69 -4.01 -7.52 -11.41
CA GLU A 69 -5.19 -8.32 -11.11
C GLU A 69 -4.86 -9.51 -10.21
N ARG A 70 -3.76 -10.17 -10.50
CA ARG A 70 -3.31 -11.31 -9.69
C ARG A 70 -2.87 -10.84 -8.30
N GLN A 71 -2.16 -9.73 -8.22
CA GLN A 71 -1.74 -9.17 -6.95
C GLN A 71 -2.96 -8.81 -6.09
N VAL A 72 -3.97 -8.19 -6.69
CA VAL A 72 -5.20 -7.84 -5.99
C VAL A 72 -5.85 -9.08 -5.39
N ARG A 73 -5.96 -10.16 -6.16
CA ARG A 73 -6.57 -11.39 -5.67
C ARG A 73 -5.84 -11.96 -4.45
N GLU A 74 -4.49 -11.91 -4.49
CA GLU A 74 -3.71 -12.42 -3.36
C GLU A 74 -3.84 -11.52 -2.15
N TYR A 75 -3.72 -10.21 -2.32
CA TYR A 75 -3.87 -9.26 -1.22
C TYR A 75 -5.24 -9.38 -0.56
N ASP A 76 -6.30 -9.58 -1.35
CA ASP A 76 -7.66 -9.65 -0.82
C ASP A 76 -7.92 -10.86 0.06
N ARG A 77 -7.01 -11.82 0.07
CA ARG A 77 -7.13 -12.97 0.96
C ARG A 77 -6.56 -12.69 2.35
N PHE A 78 -5.63 -11.73 2.48
CA PHE A 78 -4.80 -11.61 3.68
C PHE A 78 -5.07 -10.38 4.54
N TYR A 79 -5.45 -9.25 3.94
CA TYR A 79 -5.43 -7.98 4.65
C TYR A 79 -6.83 -7.44 4.91
N ASP A 80 -6.97 -6.75 6.06
CA ASP A 80 -8.25 -6.10 6.41
C ASP A 80 -8.58 -4.99 5.43
N TYR A 81 -7.55 -4.26 5.00
CA TYR A 81 -7.67 -3.14 4.06
C TYR A 81 -6.52 -3.19 3.08
N ASN A 82 -6.76 -2.72 1.88
CA ASN A 82 -5.71 -2.67 0.86
C ASN A 82 -5.67 -1.31 0.21
N TYR A 83 -4.47 -0.88 -0.12
CA TYR A 83 -4.22 0.36 -0.84
C TYR A 83 -3.43 0.08 -2.11
N VAL A 84 -3.66 0.92 -3.12
CA VAL A 84 -2.71 1.06 -4.21
C VAL A 84 -2.20 2.51 -4.17
N VAL A 85 -0.88 2.67 -4.32
CA VAL A 85 -0.23 3.98 -4.38
C VAL A 85 0.29 4.16 -5.78
N VAL A 86 -0.13 5.21 -6.47
CA VAL A 86 0.19 5.40 -7.88
C VAL A 86 0.69 6.81 -8.16
N GLY A 87 1.58 6.92 -9.14
CA GLY A 87 1.96 8.21 -9.67
C GLY A 87 0.88 8.76 -10.58
N THR A 88 1.09 10.00 -11.04
CA THR A 88 0.07 10.69 -11.83
C THR A 88 -0.26 9.98 -13.14
N ARG A 89 0.68 9.22 -13.70
CA ARG A 89 0.43 8.50 -14.94
C ARG A 89 -0.70 7.49 -14.82
N HIS A 90 -0.86 6.91 -13.63
CA HIS A 90 -1.88 5.89 -13.39
C HIS A 90 -3.12 6.43 -12.71
N ALA A 91 -3.08 7.66 -12.23
CA ALA A 91 -4.14 8.20 -11.37
C ALA A 91 -5.53 8.17 -12.02
N LEU A 92 -5.61 8.41 -13.32
CA LEU A 92 -6.90 8.48 -14.01
C LEU A 92 -7.56 7.12 -14.18
N HIS A 93 -6.78 6.08 -14.32
CA HIS A 93 -7.31 4.76 -14.69
C HIS A 93 -7.20 3.70 -13.62
N ILE A 94 -6.48 3.99 -12.53
CA ILE A 94 -6.22 2.97 -11.53
C ILE A 94 -7.49 2.36 -10.94
N ARG A 95 -8.54 3.16 -10.80
CA ARG A 95 -9.80 2.67 -10.21
C ARG A 95 -10.47 1.60 -11.06
N GLU A 96 -10.11 1.53 -12.34
CA GLU A 96 -10.62 0.48 -13.22
C GLU A 96 -9.94 -0.86 -12.99
N HIS A 97 -8.82 -0.84 -12.27
CA HIS A 97 -7.96 -2.01 -12.10
C HIS A 97 -7.94 -2.56 -10.67
N VAL A 98 -8.60 -1.89 -9.74
CA VAL A 98 -8.69 -2.35 -8.35
C VAL A 98 -10.13 -2.35 -7.89
N PRO A 99 -10.48 -3.24 -6.95
CA PRO A 99 -11.87 -3.28 -6.43
C PRO A 99 -12.24 -1.98 -5.69
N ASP A 100 -13.54 -1.76 -5.56
CA ASP A 100 -14.05 -0.55 -4.91
C ASP A 100 -13.62 -0.41 -3.45
N TRP A 101 -13.30 -1.51 -2.78
CA TRP A 101 -12.87 -1.46 -1.38
C TRP A 101 -11.41 -1.14 -1.20
N TRP A 102 -10.63 -1.11 -2.26
CA TRP A 102 -9.23 -0.70 -2.18
C TRP A 102 -9.14 0.82 -2.06
N GLY A 103 -8.27 1.28 -1.15
CA GLY A 103 -7.93 2.69 -1.08
C GLY A 103 -6.98 3.07 -2.21
N VAL A 104 -7.03 4.33 -2.61
CA VAL A 104 -6.16 4.85 -3.67
C VAL A 104 -5.46 6.09 -3.16
N ILE A 105 -4.15 6.06 -3.17
CA ILE A 105 -3.31 7.21 -2.85
C ILE A 105 -2.54 7.58 -4.10
N THR A 106 -2.56 8.86 -4.45
CA THR A 106 -1.75 9.34 -5.57
C THR A 106 -0.55 10.10 -5.06
N VAL A 107 0.52 10.10 -5.83
CA VAL A 107 1.74 10.79 -5.48
C VAL A 107 2.29 11.52 -6.69
N GLU A 108 2.80 12.74 -6.46
CA GLU A 108 3.48 13.50 -7.52
C GLU A 108 4.63 14.25 -6.90
N LEU A 109 5.54 14.71 -7.77
CA LEU A 109 6.62 15.57 -7.34
C LEU A 109 6.18 17.03 -7.52
N VAL A 110 6.24 17.77 -6.43
CA VAL A 110 5.93 19.21 -6.45
C VAL A 110 7.15 19.93 -5.88
N GLU A 111 7.81 20.69 -6.72
CA GLU A 111 9.01 21.44 -6.33
C GLU A 111 10.06 20.56 -5.66
N GLY A 112 10.25 19.37 -6.23
CA GLY A 112 11.27 18.44 -5.74
C GLY A 112 10.87 17.59 -4.55
N ALA A 113 9.69 17.80 -4.01
CA ALA A 113 9.19 17.01 -2.89
C ALA A 113 7.99 16.17 -3.31
N THR A 114 7.81 15.02 -2.67
CA THR A 114 6.65 14.18 -2.92
C THR A 114 5.42 14.79 -2.25
N ASP A 115 4.32 14.76 -2.98
CA ASP A 115 3.04 15.23 -2.46
C ASP A 115 2.03 14.09 -2.63
N PHE A 116 1.46 13.66 -1.51
CA PHE A 116 0.50 12.54 -1.50
C PHE A 116 -0.91 13.05 -1.34
N TYR A 117 -1.83 12.40 -2.04
CA TYR A 117 -3.24 12.73 -1.94
C TYR A 117 -4.06 11.45 -1.76
N MET A 118 -4.92 11.43 -0.75
CA MET A 118 -5.84 10.32 -0.51
C MET A 118 -7.02 10.46 -1.45
N MET A 119 -6.95 9.80 -2.59
CA MET A 119 -8.01 9.88 -3.59
C MET A 119 -9.24 9.11 -3.13
N ARG A 120 -9.05 7.95 -2.50
CA ARG A 120 -10.15 7.13 -2.00
C ARG A 120 -9.68 6.37 -0.77
N ARG A 121 -10.42 6.50 0.33
CA ARG A 121 -10.13 5.72 1.53
C ARG A 121 -10.55 4.27 1.32
N PRO A 122 -9.84 3.32 1.93
CA PRO A 122 -10.21 1.92 1.77
C PRO A 122 -11.42 1.57 2.62
N SER A 123 -12.18 0.58 2.15
CA SER A 123 -13.24 -0.06 2.93
C SER A 123 -12.75 -1.43 3.36
N HIS A 124 -13.38 -2.00 4.36
CA HIS A 124 -13.00 -3.32 4.84
C HIS A 124 -13.12 -4.34 3.72
N ASN A 125 -12.10 -5.17 3.57
CA ASN A 125 -12.01 -6.19 2.53
C ASN A 125 -13.04 -7.30 2.77
N PRO A 126 -14.03 -7.47 1.89
CA PRO A 126 -15.07 -8.48 2.08
C PRO A 126 -14.59 -9.91 1.85
N GLY A 127 -13.46 -10.08 1.18
CA GLY A 127 -12.95 -11.41 0.84
C GLY A 127 -11.84 -11.91 1.72
N MET A 128 -11.57 -11.23 2.83
CA MET A 128 -10.47 -11.63 3.69
C MET A 128 -10.71 -13.02 4.31
N ASP A 129 -9.67 -13.84 4.27
CA ASP A 129 -9.69 -15.18 4.84
C ASP A 129 -8.96 -15.13 6.19
N TRP A 130 -9.67 -15.42 7.27
CA TRP A 130 -9.09 -15.36 8.62
C TRP A 130 -7.90 -16.28 8.80
N SER A 131 -7.92 -17.46 8.20
CA SER A 131 -6.79 -18.40 8.34
C SER A 131 -5.56 -17.87 7.63
N GLU A 132 -5.74 -17.20 6.49
CA GLU A 132 -4.63 -16.58 5.78
C GLU A 132 -4.07 -15.40 6.56
N LYS A 133 -4.94 -14.57 7.12
CA LYS A 133 -4.52 -13.45 7.94
C LYS A 133 -3.72 -13.95 9.15
N ILE A 134 -4.21 -14.98 9.81
CA ILE A 134 -3.53 -15.56 10.97
C ILE A 134 -2.13 -16.05 10.58
N SER A 135 -1.99 -16.65 9.40
CA SER A 135 -0.68 -17.13 8.96
C SER A 135 0.35 -16.00 8.89
N ILE A 136 -0.08 -14.79 8.54
CA ILE A 136 0.81 -13.62 8.56
C ILE A 136 1.09 -13.17 9.98
N LEU A 137 0.07 -13.13 10.83
CA LEU A 137 0.21 -12.67 12.21
C LEU A 137 1.16 -13.54 13.04
N TRP A 138 1.32 -14.81 12.67
CA TRP A 138 2.21 -15.72 13.38
C TRP A 138 3.64 -15.70 12.85
N ARG A 139 3.99 -14.80 11.94
CA ARG A 139 5.37 -14.66 11.51
C ARG A 139 6.18 -14.00 12.62
N PRO A 140 7.44 -14.40 12.82
CA PRO A 140 8.22 -13.89 13.96
C PRO A 140 8.25 -12.39 14.10
N GLU A 141 8.41 -11.66 13.00
CA GLU A 141 8.49 -10.21 13.04
C GLU A 141 7.18 -9.56 13.48
N LEU A 142 6.03 -10.18 13.17
CA LEU A 142 4.74 -9.62 13.57
C LEU A 142 4.37 -10.00 14.99
N VAL A 143 4.73 -11.19 15.43
CA VAL A 143 4.53 -11.58 16.82
C VAL A 143 5.28 -10.62 17.74
N HIS A 144 6.53 -10.32 17.39
CA HIS A 144 7.34 -9.39 18.18
C HIS A 144 6.69 -8.01 18.25
N ILE A 145 6.18 -7.51 17.12
CA ILE A 145 5.50 -6.22 17.08
C ILE A 145 4.26 -6.22 17.96
N GLN A 146 3.49 -7.29 17.91
CA GLN A 146 2.28 -7.41 18.74
C GLN A 146 2.62 -7.35 20.22
N GLU A 147 3.67 -8.05 20.64
CA GLU A 147 4.12 -8.02 22.03
C GLU A 147 4.52 -6.61 22.46
N LEU A 148 5.28 -5.91 21.62
CA LEU A 148 5.73 -4.56 21.93
C LEU A 148 4.57 -3.58 22.04
N ASN A 149 3.48 -3.83 21.34
CA ASN A 149 2.33 -2.93 21.34
C ASN A 149 1.22 -3.41 22.27
N GLY A 150 1.45 -4.47 23.02
CA GLY A 150 0.46 -5.00 23.95
C GLY A 150 -0.72 -5.67 23.27
N MET A 151 -0.57 -6.09 22.03
CA MET A 151 -1.63 -6.81 21.33
C MET A 151 -1.61 -8.28 21.70
N PRO A 152 -2.78 -8.92 21.81
CA PRO A 152 -2.85 -10.35 22.14
C PRO A 152 -2.31 -11.26 21.05
#